data_fdb47c158eaa65affef36c6426a61171
#
_entry.id   fdb47c158eaa65affef36c6426a61171
#
_cell.length_a   1.000
_cell.length_b   1.000
_cell.length_c   1.000
_cell.angle_alpha   90.00
_cell.angle_beta   90.00
_cell.angle_gamma   90.00
#
_symmetry.space_group_name_H-M   'P 1'
#
loop_
_entity.id
_entity.type
_entity.pdbx_description
1 polymer ?
#
loop_
_entity_poly.entity_id
_entity_poly.type
_entity_poly.pdbx_seq_one_letter_code
_entity_poly.pdbx_strand_id
1 'polypeptide(L)'
;MTPTESAAAKPPLITPTFVLAWVANFCQFLVFYLFVTTMALYAVESFGASDTVGGFASSAFVLGATCMRVFSGWIVDRVGHKKAALTSLAFVTVVAVAYFFAHNVAVLIIVRMVHGAAYALTSTALMAVAQSVIPHERRAEGTGYFALGTTLATAFGPAIGLLLANNIGYTTLFAAALGANIVSLILALVLRYPAEVSSEKPAFSLRNAVHPNVVPIGLFMLLVGIAYSGVVTYLNAYARKEDLATGAGLFFIGYAVTMLIMRFFLGRIQDHKGDNAVMYLGLAAFVVALLIMGFPTNDAMLVVAGACTGLGFGTLSPACQAISVRSVSAAQLGAGISTMFLLMDLGIGLAPFGLGPIVAATGFDTMYLILAGLVVIAAIYYFFVHGRFPKAKGHHLSFEAGK
;
A
#
# COMPACT_ATOMS: atom_id res chain seq x y z
N MET A 1 44.56 23.03 -18.27
CA MET A 1 43.76 22.93 -16.99
C MET A 1 42.30 22.90 -17.43
N THR A 2 41.74 21.71 -17.48
CA THR A 2 40.32 21.50 -17.74
C THR A 2 39.53 21.87 -16.49
N PRO A 3 38.41 22.62 -16.59
CA PRO A 3 37.57 22.92 -15.44
C PRO A 3 36.99 21.62 -14.91
N THR A 4 37.23 21.32 -13.64
CA THR A 4 36.57 20.26 -12.88
C THR A 4 35.06 20.50 -12.96
N GLU A 5 34.32 19.60 -13.62
CA GLU A 5 32.88 19.53 -13.55
C GLU A 5 32.50 19.44 -12.05
N SER A 6 32.00 20.54 -11.51
CA SER A 6 31.36 20.58 -10.21
C SER A 6 30.24 19.55 -10.25
N ALA A 7 30.36 18.47 -9.50
CA ALA A 7 29.30 17.49 -9.31
C ALA A 7 28.06 18.24 -8.84
N ALA A 8 27.11 18.47 -9.72
CA ALA A 8 25.85 19.18 -9.42
C ALA A 8 25.20 18.47 -8.23
N ALA A 9 25.00 19.21 -7.15
CA ALA A 9 24.39 18.66 -5.94
C ALA A 9 23.04 18.08 -6.29
N LYS A 10 22.79 16.81 -5.91
CA LYS A 10 21.53 16.15 -6.18
C LYS A 10 20.36 16.98 -5.61
N PRO A 11 19.28 17.18 -6.36
CA PRO A 11 18.16 18.01 -5.89
C PRO A 11 17.60 17.46 -4.57
N PRO A 12 17.17 18.35 -3.64
CA PRO A 12 16.69 17.94 -2.32
C PRO A 12 15.42 17.11 -2.45
N LEU A 13 15.39 15.95 -1.78
CA LEU A 13 14.23 15.06 -1.74
C LEU A 13 13.25 15.47 -0.64
N ILE A 14 13.78 15.83 0.53
CA ILE A 14 12.99 16.18 1.71
C ILE A 14 12.65 17.67 1.64
N THR A 15 11.56 17.98 0.93
CA THR A 15 11.01 19.34 0.86
C THR A 15 9.87 19.50 1.88
N PRO A 16 9.53 20.74 2.30
CA PRO A 16 8.36 20.95 3.18
C PRO A 16 7.07 20.34 2.61
N THR A 17 6.84 20.46 1.30
CA THR A 17 5.69 19.86 0.61
C THR A 17 5.70 18.33 0.73
N PHE A 18 6.86 17.69 0.53
CA PHE A 18 7.00 16.25 0.69
C PHE A 18 6.68 15.81 2.12
N VAL A 19 7.23 16.49 3.13
CA VAL A 19 7.01 16.15 4.55
C VAL A 19 5.55 16.33 4.95
N LEU A 20 4.92 17.44 4.56
CA LEU A 20 3.50 17.67 4.86
C LEU A 20 2.59 16.64 4.20
N ALA A 21 2.85 16.29 2.93
CA ALA A 21 2.12 15.23 2.23
C ALA A 21 2.36 13.86 2.88
N TRP A 22 3.59 13.58 3.31
CA TRP A 22 3.96 12.37 4.02
C TRP A 22 3.21 12.21 5.35
N VAL A 23 3.19 13.26 6.20
CA VAL A 23 2.48 13.22 7.49
C VAL A 23 0.97 13.11 7.27
N ALA A 24 0.41 13.85 6.29
CA ALA A 24 -1.00 13.74 5.95
C ALA A 24 -1.38 12.32 5.51
N ASN A 25 -0.56 11.70 4.66
CA ASN A 25 -0.76 10.32 4.22
C ASN A 25 -0.57 9.30 5.36
N PHE A 26 0.42 9.50 6.24
CA PHE A 26 0.59 8.69 7.45
C PHE A 26 -0.66 8.71 8.32
N CYS A 27 -1.27 9.87 8.57
CA CYS A 27 -2.51 9.98 9.33
C CYS A 27 -3.65 9.16 8.69
N GLN A 28 -3.77 9.18 7.36
CA GLN A 28 -4.79 8.39 6.65
C GLN A 28 -4.57 6.88 6.80
N PHE A 29 -3.33 6.41 6.66
CA PHE A 29 -2.99 5.01 6.89
C PHE A 29 -3.14 4.62 8.37
N LEU A 30 -2.79 5.51 9.28
CA LEU A 30 -2.99 5.29 10.71
C LEU A 30 -4.46 5.04 11.03
N VAL A 31 -5.38 5.88 10.54
CA VAL A 31 -6.83 5.68 10.72
C VAL A 31 -7.30 4.35 10.13
N PHE A 32 -6.80 3.99 8.94
CA PHE A 32 -7.09 2.70 8.33
C PHE A 32 -6.70 1.54 9.27
N TYR A 33 -5.46 1.54 9.77
CA TYR A 33 -4.94 0.45 10.61
C TYR A 33 -5.52 0.46 12.04
N LEU A 34 -5.89 1.62 12.60
CA LEU A 34 -6.66 1.71 13.84
C LEU A 34 -7.97 0.90 13.73
N PHE A 35 -8.65 1.02 12.58
CA PHE A 35 -9.97 0.42 12.37
C PHE A 35 -9.94 -1.01 11.84
N VAL A 36 -8.87 -1.43 11.17
CA VAL A 36 -8.76 -2.79 10.59
C VAL A 36 -8.96 -3.88 11.62
N THR A 37 -8.41 -3.69 12.82
CA THR A 37 -8.46 -4.69 13.91
C THR A 37 -9.64 -4.48 14.86
N THR A 38 -10.19 -3.27 14.94
CA THR A 38 -11.17 -2.91 15.97
C THR A 38 -12.61 -2.93 15.48
N MET A 39 -12.87 -2.75 14.18
CA MET A 39 -14.25 -2.63 13.69
C MET A 39 -15.02 -3.95 13.70
N ALA A 40 -14.34 -5.08 13.53
CA ALA A 40 -14.97 -6.38 13.71
C ALA A 40 -15.41 -6.59 15.17
N LEU A 41 -14.52 -6.28 16.13
CA LEU A 41 -14.81 -6.35 17.56
C LEU A 41 -15.96 -5.39 17.92
N TYR A 42 -15.90 -4.15 17.45
CA TYR A 42 -16.96 -3.16 17.69
C TYR A 42 -18.33 -3.65 17.21
N ALA A 43 -18.40 -4.27 16.03
CA ALA A 43 -19.65 -4.81 15.51
C ALA A 43 -20.21 -5.94 16.40
N VAL A 44 -19.35 -6.84 16.89
CA VAL A 44 -19.74 -7.94 17.76
C VAL A 44 -20.13 -7.44 19.15
N GLU A 45 -19.30 -6.62 19.79
CA GLU A 45 -19.49 -6.19 21.17
C GLU A 45 -20.62 -5.16 21.32
N SER A 46 -20.74 -4.20 20.39
CA SER A 46 -21.70 -3.10 20.50
C SER A 46 -23.08 -3.41 19.90
N PHE A 47 -23.13 -4.28 18.90
CA PHE A 47 -24.37 -4.58 18.18
C PHE A 47 -24.79 -6.06 18.25
N GLY A 48 -24.05 -6.92 18.93
CA GLY A 48 -24.34 -8.36 19.00
C GLY A 48 -24.24 -9.06 17.64
N ALA A 49 -23.45 -8.53 16.71
CA ALA A 49 -23.29 -9.12 15.39
C ALA A 49 -22.56 -10.46 15.47
N SER A 50 -22.84 -11.38 14.54
CA SER A 50 -22.04 -12.60 14.42
C SER A 50 -20.62 -12.27 13.94
N ASP A 51 -19.65 -13.16 14.21
CA ASP A 51 -18.25 -13.00 13.76
C ASP A 51 -18.14 -12.78 12.25
N THR A 52 -18.98 -13.45 11.45
CA THR A 52 -19.06 -13.27 10.00
C THR A 52 -19.46 -11.85 9.61
N VAL A 53 -20.47 -11.29 10.26
CA VAL A 53 -20.94 -9.92 10.02
C VAL A 53 -19.93 -8.90 10.54
N GLY A 54 -19.28 -9.16 11.67
CA GLY A 54 -18.17 -8.36 12.19
C GLY A 54 -16.99 -8.32 11.21
N GLY A 55 -16.60 -9.47 10.69
CA GLY A 55 -15.56 -9.56 9.63
C GLY A 55 -15.95 -8.78 8.37
N PHE A 56 -17.23 -8.85 7.96
CA PHE A 56 -17.73 -8.05 6.83
C PHE A 56 -17.71 -6.55 7.13
N ALA A 57 -18.08 -6.12 8.32
CA ALA A 57 -17.98 -4.72 8.76
C ALA A 57 -16.53 -4.19 8.68
N SER A 58 -15.54 -5.02 9.03
CA SER A 58 -14.13 -4.66 8.86
C SER A 58 -13.72 -4.57 7.40
N SER A 59 -14.07 -5.54 6.56
CA SER A 59 -13.68 -5.63 5.15
C SER A 59 -14.47 -4.69 4.23
N ALA A 60 -15.62 -4.18 4.64
CA ALA A 60 -16.45 -3.25 3.87
C ALA A 60 -15.68 -1.99 3.42
N PHE A 61 -14.72 -1.55 4.23
CA PHE A 61 -13.81 -0.46 3.86
C PHE A 61 -13.00 -0.79 2.59
N VAL A 62 -12.44 -1.99 2.52
CA VAL A 62 -11.65 -2.41 1.36
C VAL A 62 -12.51 -2.48 0.11
N LEU A 63 -13.76 -2.97 0.23
CA LEU A 63 -14.72 -2.98 -0.89
C LEU A 63 -14.98 -1.56 -1.41
N GLY A 64 -15.28 -0.62 -0.51
CA GLY A 64 -15.47 0.79 -0.87
C GLY A 64 -14.24 1.40 -1.52
N ALA A 65 -13.05 1.12 -0.97
CA ALA A 65 -11.78 1.58 -1.53
C ALA A 65 -11.53 1.02 -2.94
N THR A 66 -11.70 -0.28 -3.15
CA THR A 66 -11.51 -0.93 -4.45
C THR A 66 -12.46 -0.38 -5.52
N CYS A 67 -13.74 -0.21 -5.18
CA CYS A 67 -14.72 0.40 -6.09
C CYS A 67 -14.30 1.82 -6.50
N MET A 68 -13.87 2.64 -5.55
CA MET A 68 -13.48 4.03 -5.83
C MET A 68 -12.13 4.13 -6.55
N ARG A 69 -11.22 3.17 -6.40
CA ARG A 69 -9.93 3.15 -7.10
C ARG A 69 -10.08 3.24 -8.62
N VAL A 70 -11.14 2.63 -9.19
CA VAL A 70 -11.43 2.70 -10.63
C VAL A 70 -11.56 4.17 -11.10
N PHE A 71 -12.08 5.04 -10.24
CA PHE A 71 -12.35 6.45 -10.57
C PHE A 71 -11.29 7.40 -10.03
N SER A 72 -10.59 7.02 -8.95
CA SER A 72 -9.70 7.91 -8.19
C SER A 72 -8.64 8.57 -9.05
N GLY A 73 -7.97 7.81 -9.93
CA GLY A 73 -6.93 8.33 -10.80
C GLY A 73 -7.45 9.38 -11.76
N TRP A 74 -8.55 9.05 -12.47
CA TRP A 74 -9.19 9.99 -13.39
C TRP A 74 -9.68 11.27 -12.69
N ILE A 75 -10.28 11.13 -11.49
CA ILE A 75 -10.74 12.29 -10.71
C ILE A 75 -9.55 13.19 -10.37
N VAL A 76 -8.45 12.61 -9.86
CA VAL A 76 -7.24 13.34 -9.47
C VAL A 76 -6.64 14.09 -10.67
N ASP A 77 -6.50 13.43 -11.82
CA ASP A 77 -5.91 14.01 -13.03
C ASP A 77 -6.83 15.08 -13.65
N ARG A 78 -8.16 14.91 -13.56
CA ARG A 78 -9.14 15.86 -14.10
C ARG A 78 -9.35 17.09 -13.24
N VAL A 79 -9.47 16.89 -11.91
CA VAL A 79 -9.80 17.96 -10.95
C VAL A 79 -8.55 18.71 -10.51
N GLY A 80 -7.38 18.06 -10.60
CA GLY A 80 -6.08 18.52 -10.13
C GLY A 80 -5.78 18.04 -8.71
N HIS A 81 -4.49 17.86 -8.44
CA HIS A 81 -3.97 17.25 -7.20
C HIS A 81 -4.44 18.02 -5.95
N LYS A 82 -4.38 19.36 -5.97
CA LYS A 82 -4.81 20.23 -4.85
C LYS A 82 -6.29 20.05 -4.53
N LYS A 83 -7.16 20.24 -5.52
CA LYS A 83 -8.61 20.16 -5.30
C LYS A 83 -9.02 18.74 -4.90
N ALA A 84 -8.48 17.72 -5.55
CA ALA A 84 -8.75 16.32 -5.21
C ALA A 84 -8.34 16.00 -3.78
N ALA A 85 -7.12 16.39 -3.34
CA ALA A 85 -6.66 16.17 -1.97
C ALA A 85 -7.53 16.88 -0.94
N LEU A 86 -7.82 18.17 -1.12
CA LEU A 86 -8.61 18.94 -0.16
C LEU A 86 -10.06 18.48 -0.07
N THR A 87 -10.72 18.21 -1.21
CA THR A 87 -12.13 17.76 -1.20
C THR A 87 -12.27 16.35 -0.62
N SER A 88 -11.36 15.43 -0.96
CA SER A 88 -11.40 14.07 -0.42
C SER A 88 -11.05 14.04 1.07
N LEU A 89 -10.07 14.83 1.54
CA LEU A 89 -9.74 14.96 2.96
C LEU A 89 -10.87 15.58 3.77
N ALA A 90 -11.54 16.61 3.24
CA ALA A 90 -12.72 17.18 3.87
C ALA A 90 -13.83 16.12 3.97
N PHE A 91 -14.07 15.37 2.89
CA PHE A 91 -15.09 14.33 2.86
C PHE A 91 -14.77 13.16 3.81
N VAL A 92 -13.53 12.66 3.85
CA VAL A 92 -13.14 11.60 4.78
C VAL A 92 -13.25 12.04 6.24
N THR A 93 -12.98 13.33 6.52
CA THR A 93 -13.15 13.92 7.86
C THR A 93 -14.63 13.95 8.27
N VAL A 94 -15.52 14.34 7.35
CA VAL A 94 -16.98 14.29 7.60
C VAL A 94 -17.45 12.86 7.82
N VAL A 95 -16.98 11.90 7.01
CA VAL A 95 -17.33 10.48 7.18
C VAL A 95 -16.82 9.94 8.53
N ALA A 96 -15.67 10.42 9.04
CA ALA A 96 -15.19 10.02 10.35
C ALA A 96 -16.13 10.44 11.49
N VAL A 97 -16.87 11.53 11.34
CA VAL A 97 -17.92 11.93 12.29
C VAL A 97 -19.10 10.93 12.29
N ALA A 98 -19.40 10.31 11.15
CA ALA A 98 -20.51 9.37 11.05
C ALA A 98 -20.35 8.11 11.92
N TYR A 99 -19.13 7.75 12.34
CA TYR A 99 -18.92 6.64 13.27
C TYR A 99 -19.59 6.86 14.63
N PHE A 100 -19.69 8.10 15.11
CA PHE A 100 -20.35 8.43 16.38
C PHE A 100 -21.88 8.24 16.32
N PHE A 101 -22.43 8.17 15.11
CA PHE A 101 -23.86 7.99 14.86
C PHE A 101 -24.21 6.62 14.30
N ALA A 102 -23.28 5.68 14.28
CA ALA A 102 -23.52 4.31 13.85
C ALA A 102 -24.26 3.54 14.97
N HIS A 103 -25.58 3.49 14.90
CA HIS A 103 -26.43 2.86 15.92
C HIS A 103 -26.75 1.38 15.67
N ASN A 104 -26.31 0.84 14.55
CA ASN A 104 -26.44 -0.57 14.19
C ASN A 104 -25.36 -0.99 13.18
N VAL A 105 -25.22 -2.30 13.01
CA VAL A 105 -24.17 -2.87 12.15
C VAL A 105 -24.35 -2.51 10.68
N ALA A 106 -25.57 -2.34 10.17
CA ALA A 106 -25.81 -1.98 8.78
C ALA A 106 -25.30 -0.56 8.47
N VAL A 107 -25.59 0.40 9.36
CA VAL A 107 -25.06 1.77 9.28
C VAL A 107 -23.54 1.75 9.36
N LEU A 108 -22.96 0.97 10.30
CA LEU A 108 -21.50 0.82 10.40
C LEU A 108 -20.90 0.33 9.09
N ILE A 109 -21.46 -0.70 8.46
CA ILE A 109 -21.00 -1.23 7.16
C ILE A 109 -21.04 -0.15 6.08
N ILE A 110 -22.14 0.62 6.00
CA ILE A 110 -22.25 1.72 5.01
C ILE A 110 -21.19 2.79 5.26
N VAL A 111 -21.01 3.21 6.52
CA VAL A 111 -19.98 4.20 6.90
C VAL A 111 -18.59 3.69 6.53
N ARG A 112 -18.30 2.42 6.78
CA ARG A 112 -17.03 1.78 6.39
C ARG A 112 -16.80 1.79 4.89
N MET A 113 -17.82 1.44 4.08
CA MET A 113 -17.72 1.47 2.62
C MET A 113 -17.46 2.89 2.10
N VAL A 114 -18.23 3.88 2.59
CA VAL A 114 -18.07 5.29 2.19
C VAL A 114 -16.70 5.82 2.63
N HIS A 115 -16.25 5.46 3.84
CA HIS A 115 -14.91 5.82 4.32
C HIS A 115 -13.81 5.23 3.43
N GLY A 116 -13.92 3.95 3.04
CA GLY A 116 -12.98 3.31 2.13
C GLY A 116 -12.94 4.00 0.78
N ALA A 117 -14.09 4.37 0.21
CA ALA A 117 -14.16 5.12 -1.04
C ALA A 117 -13.47 6.50 -0.93
N ALA A 118 -13.75 7.25 0.13
CA ALA A 118 -13.11 8.54 0.39
C ALA A 118 -11.59 8.39 0.57
N TYR A 119 -11.14 7.39 1.33
CA TYR A 119 -9.73 7.06 1.53
C TYR A 119 -9.01 6.74 0.22
N ALA A 120 -9.61 5.96 -0.68
CA ALA A 120 -9.00 5.60 -1.95
C ALA A 120 -8.69 6.83 -2.81
N LEU A 121 -9.60 7.79 -2.86
CA LEU A 121 -9.39 9.06 -3.54
C LEU A 121 -8.31 9.90 -2.85
N THR A 122 -8.38 10.00 -1.51
CA THR A 122 -7.43 10.77 -0.70
C THR A 122 -6.00 10.23 -0.82
N SER A 123 -5.81 8.91 -0.69
CA SER A 123 -4.48 8.29 -0.79
C SER A 123 -3.88 8.43 -2.18
N THR A 124 -4.70 8.34 -3.24
CA THR A 124 -4.27 8.58 -4.62
C THR A 124 -3.83 10.03 -4.81
N ALA A 125 -4.62 10.99 -4.32
CA ALA A 125 -4.31 12.42 -4.43
C ALA A 125 -3.04 12.81 -3.66
N LEU A 126 -2.89 12.37 -2.40
CA LEU A 126 -1.69 12.63 -1.59
C LEU A 126 -0.43 12.00 -2.19
N MET A 127 -0.55 10.78 -2.73
CA MET A 127 0.56 10.15 -3.44
C MET A 127 0.93 10.94 -4.70
N ALA A 128 -0.05 11.40 -5.49
CA ALA A 128 0.22 12.21 -6.67
C ALA A 128 0.92 13.52 -6.31
N VAL A 129 0.50 14.20 -5.23
CA VAL A 129 1.18 15.39 -4.70
C VAL A 129 2.62 15.07 -4.30
N ALA A 130 2.86 13.99 -3.57
CA ALA A 130 4.21 13.59 -3.18
C ALA A 130 5.09 13.31 -4.42
N GLN A 131 4.56 12.56 -5.38
CA GLN A 131 5.28 12.21 -6.62
C GLN A 131 5.59 13.42 -7.50
N SER A 132 4.79 14.48 -7.45
CA SER A 132 5.02 15.71 -8.22
C SER A 132 6.21 16.54 -7.70
N VAL A 133 6.64 16.34 -6.45
CA VAL A 133 7.79 17.04 -5.84
C VAL A 133 9.04 16.17 -5.70
N ILE A 134 8.95 14.87 -5.96
CA ILE A 134 10.09 13.96 -5.94
C ILE A 134 10.89 14.14 -7.25
N PRO A 135 12.21 14.44 -7.17
CA PRO A 135 13.07 14.52 -8.36
C PRO A 135 13.06 13.20 -9.16
N HIS A 136 13.10 13.33 -10.49
CA HIS A 136 12.97 12.17 -11.38
C HIS A 136 14.08 11.13 -11.14
N GLU A 137 15.31 11.58 -10.86
CA GLU A 137 16.49 10.75 -10.60
C GLU A 137 16.45 10.03 -9.25
N ARG A 138 15.56 10.46 -8.36
CA ARG A 138 15.38 9.91 -6.99
C ARG A 138 13.97 9.36 -6.76
N ARG A 139 13.30 8.95 -7.84
CA ARG A 139 11.89 8.58 -7.82
C ARG A 139 11.64 7.35 -6.93
N ALA A 140 12.48 6.33 -7.00
CA ALA A 140 12.33 5.14 -6.17
C ALA A 140 12.72 5.41 -4.71
N GLU A 141 13.78 6.20 -4.47
CA GLU A 141 14.17 6.62 -3.12
C GLU A 141 13.05 7.41 -2.45
N GLY A 142 12.50 8.41 -3.15
CA GLY A 142 11.41 9.23 -2.63
C GLY A 142 10.12 8.44 -2.39
N THR A 143 9.77 7.54 -3.30
CA THR A 143 8.62 6.63 -3.12
C THR A 143 8.83 5.70 -1.91
N GLY A 144 10.04 5.17 -1.73
CA GLY A 144 10.41 4.37 -0.58
C GLY A 144 10.25 5.13 0.74
N TYR A 145 10.73 6.37 0.81
CA TYR A 145 10.57 7.21 1.99
C TYR A 145 9.12 7.61 2.23
N PHE A 146 8.35 7.87 1.17
CA PHE A 146 6.92 8.14 1.32
C PHE A 146 6.18 6.93 1.92
N ALA A 147 6.54 5.73 1.52
CA ALA A 147 5.97 4.50 2.04
C ALA A 147 6.39 4.15 3.49
N LEU A 148 7.39 4.86 4.10
CA LEU A 148 7.68 4.75 5.53
C LEU A 148 6.47 5.07 6.40
N GLY A 149 5.64 6.05 5.99
CA GLY A 149 4.41 6.39 6.70
C GLY A 149 3.46 5.20 6.79
N THR A 150 3.26 4.49 5.68
CA THR A 150 2.45 3.26 5.67
C THR A 150 3.04 2.18 6.57
N THR A 151 4.38 2.00 6.52
CA THR A 151 5.07 1.01 7.37
C THR A 151 4.86 1.30 8.86
N LEU A 152 5.02 2.55 9.28
CA LEU A 152 4.81 2.96 10.67
C LEU A 152 3.34 2.80 11.09
N ALA A 153 2.41 3.16 10.21
CA ALA A 153 0.98 2.99 10.46
C ALA A 153 0.59 1.50 10.61
N THR A 154 1.17 0.63 9.79
CA THR A 154 0.97 -0.83 9.89
C THR A 154 1.49 -1.39 11.21
N ALA A 155 2.64 -0.90 11.68
CA ALA A 155 3.26 -1.38 12.91
C ALA A 155 2.52 -0.89 14.17
N PHE A 156 2.14 0.38 14.20
CA PHE A 156 1.59 1.01 15.40
C PHE A 156 0.05 1.06 15.41
N GLY A 157 -0.58 1.17 14.23
CA GLY A 157 -2.03 1.36 14.12
C GLY A 157 -2.86 0.31 14.85
N PRO A 158 -2.65 -0.99 14.59
CA PRO A 158 -3.40 -2.06 15.26
C PRO A 158 -3.24 -2.05 16.78
N ALA A 159 -2.00 -1.86 17.26
CA ALA A 159 -1.70 -1.84 18.68
C ALA A 159 -2.36 -0.64 19.39
N ILE A 160 -2.25 0.57 18.80
CA ILE A 160 -2.91 1.78 19.32
C ILE A 160 -4.42 1.61 19.26
N GLY A 161 -4.96 1.06 18.16
CA GLY A 161 -6.40 0.83 18.00
C GLY A 161 -6.97 -0.06 19.09
N LEU A 162 -6.36 -1.20 19.33
CA LEU A 162 -6.78 -2.13 20.39
C LEU A 162 -6.60 -1.54 21.78
N LEU A 163 -5.50 -0.82 22.04
CA LEU A 163 -5.27 -0.16 23.32
C LEU A 163 -6.35 0.87 23.61
N LEU A 164 -6.73 1.70 22.66
CA LEU A 164 -7.79 2.69 22.80
C LEU A 164 -9.16 2.01 22.99
N ALA A 165 -9.47 1.02 22.15
CA ALA A 165 -10.76 0.32 22.22
C ALA A 165 -10.96 -0.40 23.57
N ASN A 166 -9.95 -1.17 24.01
CA ASN A 166 -10.06 -2.02 25.18
C ASN A 166 -9.94 -1.27 26.52
N ASN A 167 -9.09 -0.22 26.61
CA ASN A 167 -8.82 0.44 27.88
C ASN A 167 -9.62 1.72 28.08
N ILE A 168 -10.04 2.40 27.01
CA ILE A 168 -10.70 3.71 27.09
C ILE A 168 -12.09 3.68 26.44
N GLY A 169 -12.25 2.90 25.38
CA GLY A 169 -13.52 2.69 24.69
C GLY A 169 -13.54 3.20 23.24
N TYR A 170 -14.54 2.74 22.49
CA TYR A 170 -14.66 3.02 21.04
C TYR A 170 -14.90 4.49 20.72
N THR A 171 -15.56 5.26 21.59
CA THR A 171 -15.73 6.71 21.39
C THR A 171 -14.40 7.43 21.31
N THR A 172 -13.43 7.06 22.17
CA THR A 172 -12.07 7.63 22.13
C THR A 172 -11.30 7.18 20.87
N LEU A 173 -11.48 5.94 20.44
CA LEU A 173 -10.92 5.46 19.16
C LEU A 173 -11.45 6.27 17.99
N PHE A 174 -12.76 6.56 17.93
CA PHE A 174 -13.35 7.41 16.88
C PHE A 174 -12.87 8.85 16.95
N ALA A 175 -12.72 9.40 18.17
CA ALA A 175 -12.16 10.73 18.37
C ALA A 175 -10.70 10.83 17.91
N ALA A 176 -9.88 9.82 18.19
CA ALA A 176 -8.49 9.75 17.74
C ALA A 176 -8.41 9.68 16.19
N ALA A 177 -9.27 8.87 15.57
CA ALA A 177 -9.36 8.77 14.12
C ALA A 177 -9.83 10.08 13.47
N LEU A 178 -10.83 10.75 14.05
CA LEU A 178 -11.30 12.08 13.61
C LEU A 178 -10.18 13.12 13.77
N GLY A 179 -9.47 13.12 14.91
CA GLY A 179 -8.33 14.01 15.14
C GLY A 179 -7.23 13.83 14.09
N ALA A 180 -6.87 12.58 13.75
CA ALA A 180 -5.91 12.30 12.71
C ALA A 180 -6.37 12.78 11.32
N ASN A 181 -7.66 12.64 10.98
CA ASN A 181 -8.22 13.19 9.74
C ASN A 181 -8.20 14.73 9.71
N ILE A 182 -8.52 15.38 10.83
CA ILE A 182 -8.44 16.84 10.96
C ILE A 182 -6.99 17.31 10.78
N VAL A 183 -6.03 16.68 11.43
CA VAL A 183 -4.61 16.98 11.26
C VAL A 183 -4.20 16.84 9.78
N SER A 184 -4.58 15.73 9.13
CA SER A 184 -4.30 15.52 7.71
C SER A 184 -4.89 16.64 6.83
N LEU A 185 -6.12 17.06 7.10
CA LEU A 185 -6.78 18.15 6.38
C LEU A 185 -6.07 19.50 6.60
N ILE A 186 -5.71 19.83 7.84
CA ILE A 186 -4.97 21.07 8.16
C ILE A 186 -3.62 21.09 7.43
N LEU A 187 -2.87 19.99 7.46
CA LEU A 187 -1.59 19.88 6.76
C LEU A 187 -1.76 20.07 5.25
N ALA A 188 -2.81 19.49 4.66
CA ALA A 188 -3.12 19.66 3.25
C ALA A 188 -3.52 21.12 2.90
N LEU A 189 -4.17 21.85 3.79
CA LEU A 189 -4.50 23.28 3.58
C LEU A 189 -3.24 24.16 3.58
N VAL A 190 -2.25 23.85 4.42
CA VAL A 190 -0.98 24.59 4.53
C VAL A 190 0.01 24.20 3.43
N LEU A 191 -0.16 23.03 2.82
CA LEU A 191 0.74 22.49 1.82
C LEU A 191 0.82 23.39 0.58
N ARG A 192 2.04 23.66 0.12
CA ARG A 192 2.29 24.39 -1.13
C ARG A 192 2.25 23.40 -2.28
N TYR A 193 1.16 23.42 -3.03
CA TYR A 193 0.99 22.55 -4.18
C TYR A 193 1.85 23.04 -5.36
N PRO A 194 2.61 22.16 -6.04
CA PRO A 194 3.28 22.50 -7.28
C PRO A 194 2.27 22.99 -8.32
N ALA A 195 2.75 23.82 -9.25
CA ALA A 195 1.94 24.22 -10.39
C ALA A 195 1.49 22.98 -11.18
N GLU A 196 0.20 22.89 -11.44
CA GLU A 196 -0.34 21.79 -12.24
C GLU A 196 0.09 21.95 -13.69
N VAL A 197 0.55 20.85 -14.29
CA VAL A 197 0.84 20.83 -15.72
C VAL A 197 -0.49 20.99 -16.45
N SER A 198 -0.65 22.11 -17.15
CA SER A 198 -1.83 22.38 -17.98
C SER A 198 -1.83 21.39 -19.15
N SER A 199 -2.62 20.33 -19.05
CA SER A 199 -2.92 19.41 -20.11
C SER A 199 -4.42 19.39 -20.37
N GLU A 200 -4.83 18.91 -21.54
CA GLU A 200 -6.24 18.67 -21.81
C GLU A 200 -6.83 17.75 -20.74
N LYS A 201 -7.93 18.20 -20.11
CA LYS A 201 -8.59 17.43 -19.06
C LYS A 201 -9.15 16.14 -19.64
N PRO A 202 -8.71 14.96 -19.19
CA PRO A 202 -9.15 13.72 -19.80
C PRO A 202 -10.67 13.56 -19.67
N ALA A 203 -11.33 13.26 -20.79
CA ALA A 203 -12.75 12.86 -20.77
C ALA A 203 -12.88 11.55 -19.98
N PHE A 204 -14.00 11.37 -19.26
CA PHE A 204 -14.26 10.12 -18.57
C PHE A 204 -14.41 8.99 -19.59
N SER A 205 -13.58 7.98 -19.42
CA SER A 205 -13.69 6.72 -20.14
C SER A 205 -13.13 5.65 -19.22
N LEU A 206 -13.75 4.48 -19.15
CA LEU A 206 -13.19 3.33 -18.44
C LEU A 206 -11.78 2.98 -18.93
N ARG A 207 -11.50 3.25 -20.21
CA ARG A 207 -10.17 3.11 -20.80
C ARG A 207 -9.14 4.10 -20.20
N ASN A 208 -9.59 5.27 -19.76
CA ASN A 208 -8.75 6.30 -19.12
C ASN A 208 -8.67 6.11 -17.60
N ALA A 209 -9.57 5.32 -17.03
CA ALA A 209 -9.57 4.98 -15.61
C ALA A 209 -8.42 4.02 -15.25
N VAL A 210 -8.00 3.19 -16.22
CA VAL A 210 -6.89 2.24 -16.08
C VAL A 210 -5.82 2.59 -17.12
N HIS A 211 -4.63 2.96 -16.66
CA HIS A 211 -3.55 3.41 -17.55
C HIS A 211 -2.84 2.22 -18.20
N PRO A 212 -2.85 2.07 -19.56
CA PRO A 212 -2.33 0.88 -20.24
C PRO A 212 -0.87 0.55 -19.93
N ASN A 213 -0.01 1.57 -19.82
CA ASN A 213 1.43 1.37 -19.54
C ASN A 213 1.69 0.84 -18.13
N VAL A 214 0.72 0.97 -17.21
CA VAL A 214 0.85 0.51 -15.82
C VAL A 214 0.21 -0.86 -15.61
N VAL A 215 -0.74 -1.26 -16.47
CA VAL A 215 -1.38 -2.58 -16.38
C VAL A 215 -0.39 -3.74 -16.24
N PRO A 216 0.70 -3.82 -17.03
CA PRO A 216 1.64 -4.95 -16.89
C PRO A 216 2.26 -5.05 -15.48
N ILE A 217 2.72 -3.93 -14.90
CA ILE A 217 3.29 -3.95 -13.55
C ILE A 217 2.19 -4.08 -12.48
N GLY A 218 0.98 -3.59 -12.75
CA GLY A 218 -0.19 -3.78 -11.92
C GLY A 218 -0.64 -5.25 -11.85
N LEU A 219 -0.63 -5.98 -12.98
CA LEU A 219 -0.91 -7.42 -13.00
C LEU A 219 0.16 -8.22 -12.24
N PHE A 220 1.42 -7.81 -12.33
CA PHE A 220 2.47 -8.34 -11.47
C PHE A 220 2.10 -8.15 -9.98
N MET A 221 1.68 -6.93 -9.59
CA MET A 221 1.27 -6.65 -8.20
C MET A 221 0.00 -7.38 -7.79
N LEU A 222 -0.91 -7.71 -8.71
CA LEU A 222 -2.07 -8.56 -8.45
C LEU A 222 -1.60 -9.97 -8.04
N LEU A 223 -0.68 -10.58 -8.79
CA LEU A 223 -0.15 -11.92 -8.46
C LEU A 223 0.57 -11.92 -7.10
N VAL A 224 1.42 -10.92 -6.86
CA VAL A 224 2.13 -10.74 -5.59
C VAL A 224 1.15 -10.45 -4.44
N GLY A 225 0.10 -9.67 -4.71
CA GLY A 225 -0.98 -9.36 -3.77
C GLY A 225 -1.78 -10.59 -3.35
N ILE A 226 -2.06 -11.51 -4.28
CA ILE A 226 -2.69 -12.81 -3.96
C ILE A 226 -1.82 -13.59 -2.96
N ALA A 227 -0.52 -13.68 -3.21
CA ALA A 227 0.40 -14.39 -2.33
C ALA A 227 0.48 -13.72 -0.94
N TYR A 228 0.55 -12.39 -0.90
CA TYR A 228 0.56 -11.62 0.36
C TYR A 228 -0.74 -11.78 1.15
N SER A 229 -1.88 -11.80 0.48
CA SER A 229 -3.17 -12.06 1.13
C SER A 229 -3.22 -13.41 1.82
N GLY A 230 -2.63 -14.46 1.21
CA GLY A 230 -2.49 -15.77 1.84
C GLY A 230 -1.74 -15.70 3.15
N VAL A 231 -0.67 -14.89 3.22
CA VAL A 231 0.08 -14.68 4.46
C VAL A 231 -0.77 -13.98 5.51
N VAL A 232 -1.26 -12.77 5.23
CA VAL A 232 -1.93 -11.95 6.26
C VAL A 232 -3.27 -12.52 6.73
N THR A 233 -3.99 -13.20 5.84
CA THR A 233 -5.31 -13.76 6.15
C THR A 233 -5.22 -15.05 6.96
N TYR A 234 -4.28 -15.92 6.61
CA TYR A 234 -4.28 -17.29 7.14
C TYR A 234 -3.19 -17.54 8.18
N LEU A 235 -2.23 -16.64 8.39
CA LEU A 235 -1.13 -16.81 9.35
C LEU A 235 -1.61 -17.22 10.75
N ASN A 236 -2.61 -16.52 11.31
CA ASN A 236 -3.08 -16.80 12.65
C ASN A 236 -3.79 -18.17 12.76
N ALA A 237 -4.59 -18.52 11.74
CA ALA A 237 -5.26 -19.83 11.71
C ALA A 237 -4.25 -20.97 11.55
N TYR A 238 -3.26 -20.77 10.69
CA TYR A 238 -2.15 -21.67 10.48
C TYR A 238 -1.32 -21.89 11.76
N ALA A 239 -0.90 -20.80 12.41
CA ALA A 239 -0.10 -20.86 13.62
C ALA A 239 -0.83 -21.54 14.79
N ARG A 240 -2.16 -21.38 14.88
CA ARG A 240 -2.96 -22.14 15.88
C ARG A 240 -2.98 -23.62 15.58
N LYS A 241 -3.05 -24.02 14.31
CA LYS A 241 -3.06 -25.42 13.91
C LYS A 241 -1.73 -26.11 14.20
N GLU A 242 -0.62 -25.40 13.98
CA GLU A 242 0.75 -25.91 14.14
C GLU A 242 1.34 -25.62 15.54
N ASP A 243 0.55 -25.09 16.49
CA ASP A 243 0.96 -24.70 17.84
C ASP A 243 2.13 -23.70 17.89
N LEU A 244 2.12 -22.73 16.95
CA LEU A 244 3.14 -21.71 16.74
C LEU A 244 2.61 -20.29 17.03
N ALA A 245 1.75 -20.13 18.05
CA ALA A 245 1.07 -18.85 18.33
C ALA A 245 2.05 -17.71 18.66
N THR A 246 3.15 -18.02 19.36
CA THR A 246 4.20 -17.04 19.69
C THR A 246 4.91 -16.56 18.43
N GLY A 247 5.26 -17.49 17.53
CA GLY A 247 5.90 -17.19 16.25
C GLY A 247 5.03 -16.30 15.36
N ALA A 248 3.71 -16.52 15.34
CA ALA A 248 2.79 -15.67 14.58
C ALA A 248 2.76 -14.21 15.08
N GLY A 249 2.79 -13.99 16.39
CA GLY A 249 2.91 -12.65 16.96
C GLY A 249 4.22 -11.97 16.59
N LEU A 250 5.32 -12.69 16.70
CA LEU A 250 6.67 -12.21 16.38
C LEU A 250 6.92 -12.06 14.87
N PHE A 251 6.17 -12.79 14.02
CA PHE A 251 6.22 -12.65 12.55
C PHE A 251 6.04 -11.20 12.12
N PHE A 252 5.00 -10.55 12.65
CA PHE A 252 4.72 -9.14 12.28
C PHE A 252 5.80 -8.18 12.78
N ILE A 253 6.49 -8.50 13.86
CA ILE A 253 7.64 -7.73 14.33
C ILE A 253 8.81 -7.89 13.34
N GLY A 254 9.16 -9.12 12.98
CA GLY A 254 10.17 -9.40 11.97
C GLY A 254 9.87 -8.73 10.63
N TYR A 255 8.61 -8.82 10.17
CA TYR A 255 8.09 -8.15 8.99
C TYR A 255 8.30 -6.62 9.05
N ALA A 256 7.82 -5.97 10.13
CA ALA A 256 7.88 -4.52 10.26
C ALA A 256 9.32 -3.99 10.38
N VAL A 257 10.15 -4.65 11.19
CA VAL A 257 11.56 -4.26 11.39
C VAL A 257 12.34 -4.36 10.07
N THR A 258 12.23 -5.49 9.36
CA THR A 258 12.92 -5.66 8.09
C THR A 258 12.42 -4.67 7.04
N MET A 259 11.11 -4.49 6.93
CA MET A 259 10.52 -3.52 6.01
C MET A 259 10.99 -2.11 6.31
N LEU A 260 11.05 -1.71 7.58
CA LEU A 260 11.51 -0.39 8.00
C LEU A 260 12.99 -0.17 7.61
N ILE A 261 13.87 -1.12 7.94
CA ILE A 261 15.30 -1.05 7.63
C ILE A 261 15.49 -0.93 6.10
N MET A 262 14.84 -1.80 5.34
CA MET A 262 15.02 -1.85 3.88
C MET A 262 14.52 -0.60 3.15
N ARG A 263 13.56 0.14 3.71
CA ARG A 263 13.08 1.42 3.15
C ARG A 263 14.19 2.46 2.97
N PHE A 264 15.20 2.45 3.83
CA PHE A 264 16.32 3.41 3.74
C PHE A 264 17.29 3.09 2.60
N PHE A 265 17.35 1.85 2.16
CA PHE A 265 18.37 1.38 1.21
C PHE A 265 17.83 1.07 -0.18
N LEU A 266 16.69 0.37 -0.26
CA LEU A 266 16.25 -0.25 -1.51
C LEU A 266 15.81 0.76 -2.58
N GLY A 267 15.24 1.88 -2.18
CA GLY A 267 14.90 2.94 -3.13
C GLY A 267 16.13 3.51 -3.82
N ARG A 268 17.21 3.75 -3.06
CA ARG A 268 18.50 4.20 -3.61
C ARG A 268 19.13 3.15 -4.53
N ILE A 269 19.06 1.88 -4.11
CA ILE A 269 19.58 0.77 -4.93
C ILE A 269 18.80 0.71 -6.23
N GLN A 270 17.48 0.85 -6.22
CA GLN A 270 16.64 0.87 -7.39
C GLN A 270 17.00 2.01 -8.36
N ASP A 271 17.19 3.23 -7.83
CA ASP A 271 17.54 4.41 -8.66
C ASP A 271 18.94 4.30 -9.28
N HIS A 272 19.91 3.65 -8.59
CA HIS A 272 21.28 3.55 -9.07
C HIS A 272 21.57 2.27 -9.88
N LYS A 273 21.03 1.12 -9.45
CA LYS A 273 21.32 -0.19 -10.03
C LYS A 273 20.19 -0.72 -10.93
N GLY A 274 19.10 0.05 -11.04
CA GLY A 274 17.93 -0.33 -11.81
C GLY A 274 16.91 -1.18 -11.02
N ASP A 275 15.75 -1.32 -11.64
CA ASP A 275 14.60 -1.98 -11.01
C ASP A 275 14.88 -3.46 -10.69
N ASN A 276 15.60 -4.15 -11.58
CA ASN A 276 15.87 -5.58 -11.47
C ASN A 276 16.58 -5.97 -10.16
N ALA A 277 17.51 -5.14 -9.68
CA ALA A 277 18.26 -5.41 -8.46
C ALA A 277 17.35 -5.55 -7.24
N VAL A 278 16.32 -4.70 -7.16
CA VAL A 278 15.38 -4.68 -6.04
C VAL A 278 14.24 -5.67 -6.25
N MET A 279 13.73 -5.78 -7.48
CA MET A 279 12.61 -6.66 -7.78
C MET A 279 12.95 -8.13 -7.59
N TYR A 280 14.10 -8.61 -8.11
CA TYR A 280 14.50 -10.01 -7.92
C TYR A 280 14.91 -10.32 -6.48
N LEU A 281 15.52 -9.37 -5.76
CA LEU A 281 15.80 -9.53 -4.34
C LEU A 281 14.49 -9.72 -3.55
N GLY A 282 13.50 -8.85 -3.79
CA GLY A 282 12.19 -8.93 -3.14
C GLY A 282 11.45 -10.22 -3.48
N LEU A 283 11.44 -10.62 -4.75
CA LEU A 283 10.82 -11.87 -5.20
C LEU A 283 11.47 -13.10 -4.56
N ALA A 284 12.80 -13.17 -4.55
CA ALA A 284 13.54 -14.29 -3.93
C ALA A 284 13.23 -14.36 -2.42
N ALA A 285 13.26 -13.23 -1.72
CA ALA A 285 12.92 -13.20 -0.30
C ALA A 285 11.48 -13.63 -0.04
N PHE A 286 10.54 -13.24 -0.90
CA PHE A 286 9.13 -13.61 -0.73
C PHE A 286 8.89 -15.10 -1.01
N VAL A 287 9.55 -15.67 -2.01
CA VAL A 287 9.54 -17.14 -2.24
C VAL A 287 10.09 -17.87 -1.03
N VAL A 288 11.24 -17.44 -0.48
CA VAL A 288 11.83 -18.05 0.71
C VAL A 288 10.88 -17.97 1.90
N ALA A 289 10.21 -16.83 2.12
CA ALA A 289 9.21 -16.69 3.18
C ALA A 289 8.09 -17.73 3.06
N LEU A 290 7.52 -17.89 1.86
CA LEU A 290 6.42 -18.81 1.60
C LEU A 290 6.86 -20.27 1.69
N LEU A 291 8.09 -20.61 1.27
CA LEU A 291 8.66 -21.95 1.46
C LEU A 291 8.87 -22.27 2.93
N ILE A 292 9.38 -21.32 3.74
CA ILE A 292 9.51 -21.50 5.19
C ILE A 292 8.13 -21.77 5.80
N MET A 293 7.10 -21.04 5.40
CA MET A 293 5.74 -21.25 5.90
C MET A 293 5.11 -22.55 5.42
N GLY A 294 5.54 -23.08 4.28
CA GLY A 294 5.14 -24.41 3.79
C GLY A 294 5.81 -25.58 4.54
N PHE A 295 6.91 -25.34 5.27
CA PHE A 295 7.65 -26.35 6.02
C PHE A 295 8.09 -25.85 7.40
N PRO A 296 7.19 -25.33 8.24
CA PRO A 296 7.59 -24.75 9.51
C PRO A 296 7.93 -25.84 10.51
N THR A 297 8.95 -25.59 11.31
CA THR A 297 9.33 -26.50 12.39
C THR A 297 9.28 -25.84 13.77
N ASN A 298 9.33 -24.50 13.84
CA ASN A 298 9.32 -23.77 15.11
C ASN A 298 8.99 -22.28 14.93
N ASP A 299 8.73 -21.60 16.06
CA ASP A 299 8.43 -20.17 16.12
C ASP A 299 9.52 -19.28 15.48
N ALA A 300 10.79 -19.62 15.64
CA ALA A 300 11.89 -18.83 15.07
C ALA A 300 11.84 -18.83 13.53
N MET A 301 11.45 -19.92 12.90
CA MET A 301 11.27 -19.97 11.45
C MET A 301 10.13 -19.04 10.98
N LEU A 302 9.04 -18.93 11.75
CA LEU A 302 7.98 -17.95 11.45
C LEU A 302 8.48 -16.51 11.55
N VAL A 303 9.35 -16.20 12.52
CA VAL A 303 9.98 -14.86 12.62
C VAL A 303 10.83 -14.56 11.39
N VAL A 304 11.63 -15.54 10.94
CA VAL A 304 12.44 -15.42 9.71
C VAL A 304 11.54 -15.28 8.48
N ALA A 305 10.45 -16.04 8.39
CA ALA A 305 9.46 -15.89 7.31
C ALA A 305 8.83 -14.48 7.32
N GLY A 306 8.56 -13.91 8.50
CA GLY A 306 8.11 -12.53 8.66
C GLY A 306 9.13 -11.54 8.12
N ALA A 307 10.40 -11.67 8.52
CA ALA A 307 11.48 -10.83 8.01
C ALA A 307 11.64 -10.93 6.48
N CYS A 308 11.60 -12.15 5.94
CA CYS A 308 11.64 -12.40 4.50
C CYS A 308 10.40 -11.82 3.78
N THR A 309 9.20 -11.88 4.38
CA THR A 309 7.99 -11.25 3.83
C THR A 309 8.13 -9.72 3.82
N GLY A 310 8.73 -9.12 4.86
CA GLY A 310 9.03 -7.69 4.94
C GLY A 310 10.02 -7.25 3.86
N LEU A 311 11.08 -8.02 3.62
CA LEU A 311 12.01 -7.81 2.52
C LEU A 311 11.33 -8.06 1.16
N GLY A 312 10.43 -9.04 1.05
CA GLY A 312 9.69 -9.39 -0.16
C GLY A 312 8.61 -8.37 -0.49
N PHE A 313 7.40 -8.60 -0.02
CA PHE A 313 6.24 -7.76 -0.32
C PHE A 313 6.45 -6.29 0.06
N GLY A 314 7.07 -6.05 1.24
CA GLY A 314 7.37 -4.71 1.72
C GLY A 314 8.26 -3.90 0.76
N THR A 315 9.09 -4.56 -0.05
CA THR A 315 9.96 -3.95 -1.04
C THR A 315 9.30 -3.85 -2.41
N LEU A 316 8.62 -4.91 -2.85
CA LEU A 316 8.01 -4.99 -4.18
C LEU A 316 6.95 -3.91 -4.39
N SER A 317 6.12 -3.61 -3.38
CA SER A 317 5.05 -2.63 -3.50
C SER A 317 5.56 -1.21 -3.84
N PRO A 318 6.48 -0.57 -3.09
CA PRO A 318 6.99 0.75 -3.46
C PRO A 318 7.88 0.75 -4.70
N ALA A 319 8.58 -0.36 -4.97
CA ALA A 319 9.35 -0.49 -6.21
C ALA A 319 8.41 -0.44 -7.43
N CYS A 320 7.29 -1.16 -7.40
CA CYS A 320 6.27 -1.11 -8.45
C CYS A 320 5.57 0.24 -8.53
N GLN A 321 5.36 0.94 -7.41
CA GLN A 321 4.86 2.31 -7.42
C GLN A 321 5.82 3.23 -8.17
N ALA A 322 7.12 3.16 -7.89
CA ALA A 322 8.13 3.96 -8.59
C ALA A 322 8.16 3.65 -10.10
N ILE A 323 8.09 2.37 -10.49
CA ILE A 323 7.99 1.96 -11.90
C ILE A 323 6.72 2.52 -12.54
N SER A 324 5.57 2.42 -11.88
CA SER A 324 4.27 2.89 -12.37
C SER A 324 4.28 4.39 -12.63
N VAL A 325 4.82 5.17 -11.69
CA VAL A 325 4.91 6.63 -11.80
C VAL A 325 5.87 7.05 -12.91
N ARG A 326 6.97 6.30 -13.12
CA ARG A 326 7.89 6.55 -14.27
C ARG A 326 7.30 6.17 -15.62
N SER A 327 6.24 5.36 -15.63
CA SER A 327 5.60 4.87 -16.86
C SER A 327 4.50 5.79 -17.39
N VAL A 328 4.21 6.89 -16.69
CA VAL A 328 3.15 7.84 -17.02
C VAL A 328 3.68 9.28 -17.07
N SER A 329 2.96 10.16 -17.77
CA SER A 329 3.26 11.59 -17.75
C SER A 329 2.87 12.24 -16.44
N ALA A 330 3.42 13.42 -16.13
CA ALA A 330 3.07 14.18 -14.94
C ALA A 330 1.57 14.51 -14.85
N ALA A 331 0.90 14.63 -15.99
CA ALA A 331 -0.54 14.89 -16.07
C ALA A 331 -1.41 13.64 -15.81
N GLN A 332 -0.81 12.45 -15.76
CA GLN A 332 -1.50 11.16 -15.61
C GLN A 332 -1.03 10.40 -14.37
N LEU A 333 -0.41 11.09 -13.40
CA LEU A 333 0.09 10.49 -12.16
C LEU A 333 -1.03 9.79 -11.38
N GLY A 334 -2.20 10.41 -11.31
CA GLY A 334 -3.37 9.83 -10.63
C GLY A 334 -3.80 8.52 -11.26
N ALA A 335 -3.96 8.47 -12.58
CA ALA A 335 -4.33 7.26 -13.31
C ALA A 335 -3.27 6.15 -13.15
N GLY A 336 -1.97 6.50 -13.21
CA GLY A 336 -0.89 5.54 -12.98
C GLY A 336 -0.91 4.93 -11.58
N ILE A 337 -0.97 5.77 -10.56
CA ILE A 337 -1.01 5.34 -9.15
C ILE A 337 -2.27 4.50 -8.87
N SER A 338 -3.43 4.98 -9.32
CA SER A 338 -4.71 4.31 -9.11
C SER A 338 -4.76 2.93 -9.78
N THR A 339 -4.24 2.80 -11.01
CA THR A 339 -4.18 1.52 -11.73
C THR A 339 -3.36 0.48 -10.96
N MET A 340 -2.19 0.86 -10.48
CA MET A 340 -1.35 -0.05 -9.71
C MET A 340 -2.03 -0.50 -8.40
N PHE A 341 -2.58 0.44 -7.65
CA PHE A 341 -3.29 0.11 -6.40
C PHE A 341 -4.55 -0.72 -6.65
N LEU A 342 -5.34 -0.42 -7.70
CA LEU A 342 -6.53 -1.19 -8.05
C LEU A 342 -6.20 -2.67 -8.23
N LEU A 343 -5.17 -2.97 -9.04
CA LEU A 343 -4.78 -4.35 -9.33
C LEU A 343 -4.19 -5.04 -8.10
N MET A 344 -3.42 -4.33 -7.28
CA MET A 344 -2.93 -4.83 -6.00
C MET A 344 -4.08 -5.14 -5.03
N ASP A 345 -5.03 -4.20 -4.86
CA ASP A 345 -6.17 -4.35 -3.96
C ASP A 345 -7.09 -5.50 -4.41
N LEU A 346 -7.28 -5.67 -5.73
CA LEU A 346 -8.01 -6.82 -6.29
C LEU A 346 -7.30 -8.14 -5.97
N GLY A 347 -5.98 -8.20 -6.10
CA GLY A 347 -5.19 -9.38 -5.74
C GLY A 347 -5.35 -9.73 -4.26
N ILE A 348 -5.22 -8.73 -3.38
CA ILE A 348 -5.35 -8.93 -1.93
C ILE A 348 -6.79 -9.27 -1.54
N GLY A 349 -7.78 -8.54 -2.08
CA GLY A 349 -9.17 -8.66 -1.66
C GLY A 349 -9.89 -9.89 -2.18
N LEU A 350 -9.55 -10.37 -3.39
CA LEU A 350 -10.20 -11.55 -3.98
C LEU A 350 -9.51 -12.87 -3.62
N ALA A 351 -8.25 -12.83 -3.22
CA ALA A 351 -7.48 -14.04 -2.92
C ALA A 351 -8.14 -14.98 -1.90
N PRO A 352 -8.71 -14.50 -0.76
CA PRO A 352 -9.31 -15.39 0.22
C PRO A 352 -10.44 -16.27 -0.32
N PHE A 353 -11.19 -15.79 -1.34
CA PHE A 353 -12.25 -16.57 -1.97
C PHE A 353 -11.71 -17.79 -2.73
N GLY A 354 -10.54 -17.66 -3.34
CA GLY A 354 -9.87 -18.79 -4.01
C GLY A 354 -9.03 -19.65 -3.05
N LEU A 355 -8.36 -19.00 -2.09
CA LEU A 355 -7.46 -19.69 -1.16
C LEU A 355 -8.22 -20.48 -0.09
N GLY A 356 -9.40 -20.05 0.34
CA GLY A 356 -10.21 -20.76 1.33
C GLY A 356 -10.51 -22.22 0.92
N PRO A 357 -11.08 -22.49 -0.27
CA PRO A 357 -11.27 -23.84 -0.80
C PRO A 357 -9.97 -24.65 -0.90
N ILE A 358 -8.85 -24.01 -1.28
CA ILE A 358 -7.54 -24.70 -1.34
C ILE A 358 -7.10 -25.14 0.06
N VAL A 359 -7.19 -24.26 1.06
CA VAL A 359 -6.87 -24.62 2.45
C VAL A 359 -7.76 -25.74 2.96
N ALA A 360 -9.06 -25.69 2.68
CA ALA A 360 -10.01 -26.72 3.08
C ALA A 360 -9.71 -28.09 2.46
N ALA A 361 -9.23 -28.11 1.22
CA ALA A 361 -8.95 -29.36 0.48
C ALA A 361 -7.54 -29.91 0.75
N THR A 362 -6.53 -29.05 0.94
CA THR A 362 -5.12 -29.47 0.92
C THR A 362 -4.30 -29.03 2.15
N GLY A 363 -4.88 -28.20 3.02
CA GLY A 363 -4.21 -27.63 4.19
C GLY A 363 -3.41 -26.37 3.91
N PHE A 364 -2.89 -25.76 4.98
CA PHE A 364 -2.15 -24.48 4.91
C PHE A 364 -0.78 -24.64 4.24
N ASP A 365 -0.05 -25.72 4.54
CA ASP A 365 1.29 -25.98 4.03
C ASP A 365 1.29 -26.00 2.50
N THR A 366 0.37 -26.78 1.93
CA THR A 366 0.18 -26.86 0.47
C THR A 366 -0.23 -25.50 -0.12
N MET A 367 -1.09 -24.75 0.55
CA MET A 367 -1.46 -23.40 0.11
C MET A 367 -0.21 -22.51 0.02
N TYR A 368 0.66 -22.49 1.04
CA TYR A 368 1.88 -21.67 1.00
C TYR A 368 2.86 -22.11 -0.09
N LEU A 369 2.98 -23.40 -0.36
CA LEU A 369 3.78 -23.92 -1.47
C LEU A 369 3.20 -23.51 -2.84
N ILE A 370 1.88 -23.55 -3.01
CA ILE A 370 1.21 -23.04 -4.22
C ILE A 370 1.49 -21.54 -4.38
N LEU A 371 1.43 -20.76 -3.31
CA LEU A 371 1.72 -19.33 -3.34
C LEU A 371 3.20 -19.05 -3.65
N ALA A 372 4.14 -19.88 -3.16
CA ALA A 372 5.53 -19.79 -3.57
C ALA A 372 5.70 -19.99 -5.07
N GLY A 373 5.02 -21.01 -5.64
CA GLY A 373 4.95 -21.24 -7.09
C GLY A 373 4.34 -20.04 -7.83
N LEU A 374 3.29 -19.43 -7.30
CA LEU A 374 2.67 -18.22 -7.87
C LEU A 374 3.65 -17.03 -7.91
N VAL A 375 4.47 -16.84 -6.87
CA VAL A 375 5.49 -15.77 -6.84
C VAL A 375 6.60 -16.07 -7.85
N VAL A 376 6.97 -17.32 -8.09
CA VAL A 376 7.90 -17.71 -9.17
C VAL A 376 7.28 -17.41 -10.54
N ILE A 377 6.00 -17.70 -10.74
CA ILE A 377 5.28 -17.30 -11.97
C ILE A 377 5.28 -15.77 -12.13
N ALA A 378 5.05 -15.04 -11.05
CA ALA A 378 5.14 -13.58 -11.07
C ALA A 378 6.54 -13.09 -11.43
N ALA A 379 7.62 -13.76 -10.99
CA ALA A 379 8.99 -13.44 -11.37
C ALA A 379 9.24 -13.65 -12.87
N ILE A 380 8.75 -14.75 -13.42
CA ILE A 380 8.83 -15.05 -14.85
C ILE A 380 8.01 -14.00 -15.64
N TYR A 381 6.80 -13.67 -15.19
CA TYR A 381 5.98 -12.64 -15.79
C TYR A 381 6.69 -11.28 -15.77
N TYR A 382 7.25 -10.87 -14.62
CA TYR A 382 8.03 -9.63 -14.50
C TYR A 382 9.18 -9.57 -15.51
N PHE A 383 9.91 -10.66 -15.68
CA PHE A 383 11.00 -10.72 -16.68
C PHE A 383 10.50 -10.35 -18.08
N PHE A 384 9.38 -10.92 -18.51
CA PHE A 384 8.86 -10.67 -19.87
C PHE A 384 8.29 -9.28 -20.06
N VAL A 385 7.61 -8.71 -19.04
CA VAL A 385 6.91 -7.43 -19.19
C VAL A 385 7.79 -6.21 -18.85
N HIS A 386 8.84 -6.39 -18.03
CA HIS A 386 9.69 -5.29 -17.58
C HIS A 386 11.17 -5.66 -17.49
N GLY A 387 11.52 -6.75 -16.85
CA GLY A 387 12.90 -7.08 -16.43
C GLY A 387 13.90 -7.25 -17.57
N ARG A 388 13.46 -7.70 -18.74
CA ARG A 388 14.32 -7.87 -19.92
C ARG A 388 14.73 -6.56 -20.60
N PHE A 389 14.00 -5.47 -20.36
CA PHE A 389 14.22 -4.19 -21.04
C PHE A 389 15.36 -3.40 -20.40
N PRO A 390 16.12 -2.58 -21.20
CA PRO A 390 17.24 -1.78 -20.68
C PRO A 390 16.88 -0.87 -19.53
N LYS A 391 15.66 -0.34 -19.53
CA LYS A 391 15.12 0.53 -18.46
C LYS A 391 15.15 -0.13 -17.08
N ALA A 392 15.02 -1.44 -16.99
CA ALA A 392 15.06 -2.19 -15.73
C ALA A 392 16.48 -2.52 -15.25
N LYS A 393 17.51 -2.34 -16.10
CA LYS A 393 18.89 -2.78 -15.86
C LYS A 393 19.83 -1.68 -15.35
N GLY A 394 19.33 -0.49 -15.03
CA GLY A 394 20.14 0.56 -14.43
C GLY A 394 20.96 1.42 -15.42
N HIS A 395 20.78 1.26 -16.73
CA HIS A 395 21.44 2.09 -17.76
C HIS A 395 20.78 3.46 -17.98
N HIS A 396 20.26 4.08 -16.91
CA HIS A 396 19.57 5.37 -16.99
C HIS A 396 20.50 6.59 -16.99
N LEU A 397 21.82 6.43 -17.01
CA LEU A 397 22.78 7.54 -16.99
C LEU A 397 23.65 7.63 -18.25
N SER A 398 23.40 6.87 -19.30
CA SER A 398 23.88 7.23 -20.62
C SER A 398 22.86 8.18 -21.26
N PHE A 399 22.91 9.42 -20.87
CA PHE A 399 22.31 10.52 -21.57
C PHE A 399 22.70 10.44 -23.04
N GLU A 400 21.75 10.31 -23.95
CA GLU A 400 21.85 10.87 -25.29
C GLU A 400 21.86 12.40 -25.16
N ALA A 401 23.00 12.95 -24.74
CA ALA A 401 23.39 14.28 -25.08
C ALA A 401 23.89 14.21 -26.51
N GLY A 402 23.04 14.53 -27.46
CA GLY A 402 23.48 14.75 -28.85
C GLY A 402 22.74 13.90 -29.89
N LYS A 403 21.55 14.33 -30.29
CA LYS A 403 21.18 14.60 -31.69
C LYS A 403 19.93 15.46 -31.76
#